data_a2a87d0c936dd7307f99019cde5e0b56
#
_entry.id   a2a87d0c936dd7307f99019cde5e0b56
#
_cell.length_a   1.000
_cell.length_b   1.000
_cell.length_c   1.000
_cell.angle_alpha   90.00
_cell.angle_beta   90.00
_cell.angle_gamma   90.00
#
_symmetry.space_group_name_H-M   'P 1'
#
loop_
_entity.id
_entity.type
_entity.pdbx_description
1 polymer ?
#
loop_
_entity_poly.entity_id
_entity_poly.type
_entity_poly.pdbx_seq_one_letter_code
_entity_poly.pdbx_strand_id
1 'polypeptide(L)'
;YQVLKNHADHLGVNHKNWHFLTGDKDYIYEIANKGFNLYASQNKKVAGGFEHSGFFALIDKDGNIRCRKDEFGNPILYYDGLEKSGIDAIKEDIKILLEE
;
A
#
# COMPACT_ATOMS: atom_id res chain seq x y z
N TYR A 1 16.79 -1.63 8.91
CA TYR A 1 16.22 -2.99 8.91
C TYR A 1 15.70 -3.41 10.30
N GLN A 2 16.48 -3.17 11.35
CA GLN A 2 16.08 -3.58 12.72
C GLN A 2 14.83 -2.83 13.19
N VAL A 3 14.69 -1.57 12.86
CA VAL A 3 13.50 -0.78 13.20
C VAL A 3 12.25 -1.36 12.55
N LEU A 4 12.33 -1.75 11.27
CA LEU A 4 11.20 -2.37 10.56
C LEU A 4 10.86 -3.73 11.13
N LYS A 5 11.86 -4.53 11.49
CA LYS A 5 11.63 -5.82 12.11
C LYS A 5 10.92 -5.69 13.46
N ASN A 6 11.35 -4.73 14.28
CA ASN A 6 10.72 -4.47 15.57
C ASN A 6 9.27 -4.01 15.39
N HIS A 7 9.01 -3.18 14.39
CA HIS A 7 7.67 -2.72 14.08
C HIS A 7 6.77 -3.88 13.64
N ALA A 8 7.27 -4.76 12.77
CA ALA A 8 6.55 -5.94 12.33
C ALA A 8 6.22 -6.87 13.50
N ASP A 9 7.19 -7.10 14.39
CA ASP A 9 7.00 -7.92 15.58
C ASP A 9 5.94 -7.30 16.51
N HIS A 10 5.96 -5.98 16.70
CA HIS A 10 4.99 -5.26 17.51
C HIS A 10 3.57 -5.41 16.95
N LEU A 11 3.40 -5.40 15.64
CA LEU A 11 2.11 -5.58 14.98
C LEU A 11 1.68 -7.05 14.90
N GLY A 12 2.55 -7.98 15.27
CA GLY A 12 2.26 -9.41 15.16
C GLY A 12 2.33 -9.94 13.73
N VAL A 13 3.01 -9.22 12.84
CA VAL A 13 3.16 -9.61 11.44
C VAL A 13 4.34 -10.55 11.29
N ASN A 14 4.06 -11.82 11.06
CA ASN A 14 5.09 -12.85 10.91
C ASN A 14 4.87 -13.78 9.71
N HIS A 15 3.91 -13.46 8.84
CA HIS A 15 3.63 -14.27 7.66
C HIS A 15 4.76 -14.14 6.64
N LYS A 16 5.22 -15.26 6.07
CA LYS A 16 6.35 -15.30 5.14
C LYS A 16 6.18 -14.46 3.88
N ASN A 17 4.94 -14.17 3.48
CA ASN A 17 4.63 -13.38 2.29
C ASN A 17 4.35 -11.91 2.60
N TRP A 18 4.54 -11.47 3.84
CA TRP A 18 4.40 -10.08 4.23
C TRP A 18 5.77 -9.48 4.47
N HIS A 19 6.15 -8.50 3.67
CA HIS A 19 7.47 -7.90 3.68
C HIS A 19 7.41 -6.42 4.01
N PHE A 20 8.19 -6.00 5.02
CA PHE A 20 8.44 -4.59 5.30
C PHE A 20 9.73 -4.22 4.59
N LEU A 21 9.63 -3.37 3.57
CA LEU A 21 10.76 -3.03 2.73
C LEU A 21 11.40 -1.71 3.16
N THR A 22 12.72 -1.60 2.98
CA THR A 22 13.47 -0.40 3.26
C THR A 22 14.46 -0.14 2.12
N GLY A 23 15.04 1.05 2.11
CA GLY A 23 16.02 1.45 1.12
C GLY A 23 16.33 2.93 1.25
N ASP A 24 16.90 3.51 0.20
CA ASP A 24 17.17 4.94 0.13
C ASP A 24 15.86 5.72 0.17
N LYS A 25 15.80 6.81 0.99
CA LYS A 25 14.59 7.61 1.15
C LYS A 25 14.08 8.19 -0.17
N ASP A 26 14.97 8.75 -0.96
CA ASP A 26 14.59 9.38 -2.22
C ASP A 26 14.01 8.34 -3.19
N TYR A 27 14.60 7.15 -3.22
CA TYR A 27 14.13 6.05 -4.05
C TYR A 27 12.74 5.55 -3.59
N ILE A 28 12.53 5.42 -2.28
CA ILE A 28 11.23 5.02 -1.73
C ILE A 28 10.15 6.04 -2.11
N TYR A 29 10.43 7.33 -1.94
CA TYR A 29 9.47 8.38 -2.31
C TYR A 29 9.22 8.44 -3.81
N GLU A 30 10.25 8.19 -4.62
CA GLU A 30 10.09 8.11 -6.07
C GLU A 30 9.18 6.97 -6.48
N ILE A 31 9.37 5.78 -5.92
CA ILE A 31 8.49 4.64 -6.20
C ILE A 31 7.06 4.95 -5.79
N ALA A 32 6.84 5.49 -4.60
CA ALA A 32 5.51 5.80 -4.12
C ALA A 32 4.82 6.86 -4.97
N ASN A 33 5.48 7.99 -5.22
CA ASN A 33 4.87 9.14 -5.89
C ASN A 33 4.79 8.99 -7.41
N LYS A 34 5.84 8.44 -8.05
CA LYS A 34 5.90 8.30 -9.50
C LYS A 34 5.51 6.90 -9.99
N GLY A 35 5.95 5.87 -9.27
CA GLY A 35 5.66 4.49 -9.66
C GLY A 35 4.22 4.09 -9.44
N PHE A 36 3.68 4.40 -8.27
CA PHE A 36 2.32 4.02 -7.89
C PHE A 36 1.37 5.21 -7.70
N ASN A 37 1.86 6.44 -7.85
CA ASN A 37 1.09 7.66 -7.60
C ASN A 37 0.46 7.72 -6.19
N LEU A 38 1.10 7.10 -5.22
CA LEU A 38 0.71 7.15 -3.82
C LEU A 38 1.55 8.21 -3.11
N TYR A 39 0.87 9.14 -2.44
CA TYR A 39 1.57 10.23 -1.77
C TYR A 39 2.43 9.73 -0.61
N ALA A 40 3.70 10.13 -0.64
CA ALA A 40 4.63 9.94 0.47
C ALA A 40 5.68 11.03 0.43
N SER A 41 6.03 11.59 1.58
CA SER A 41 7.08 12.60 1.69
C SER A 41 7.66 12.67 3.09
N GLN A 42 8.82 13.30 3.23
CA GLN A 42 9.42 13.60 4.52
C GLN A 42 8.69 14.77 5.16
N ASN A 43 8.26 14.64 6.41
CA ASN A 43 7.65 15.71 7.18
C ASN A 43 8.07 15.60 8.64
N LYS A 44 8.93 16.53 9.07
CA LYS A 44 9.47 16.54 10.44
C LYS A 44 8.42 16.86 11.49
N LYS A 45 7.26 17.39 11.07
CA LYS A 45 6.17 17.76 11.99
C LYS A 45 5.27 16.59 12.36
N VAL A 46 5.36 15.46 11.65
CA VAL A 46 4.56 14.26 11.94
C VAL A 46 5.42 13.21 12.63
N ALA A 47 4.77 12.30 13.37
CA ALA A 47 5.45 11.20 14.02
C ALA A 47 6.14 10.32 12.98
N GLY A 48 7.40 9.96 13.25
CA GLY A 48 8.19 9.14 12.33
C GLY A 48 8.93 9.93 11.25
N GLY A 49 8.66 11.24 11.11
CA GLY A 49 9.40 12.12 10.19
C GLY A 49 8.99 12.04 8.72
N PHE A 50 7.93 11.32 8.38
CA PHE A 50 7.41 11.26 7.02
C PHE A 50 5.89 11.12 7.04
N GLU A 51 5.25 11.45 5.93
CA GLU A 51 3.81 11.29 5.77
C GLU A 51 3.50 10.56 4.46
N HIS A 52 2.36 9.88 4.43
CA HIS A 52 1.88 9.17 3.26
C HIS A 52 0.36 9.11 3.29
N SER A 53 -0.24 8.76 2.14
CA SER A 53 -1.68 8.56 2.07
C SER A 53 -2.08 7.27 2.79
N GLY A 54 -3.38 7.17 3.14
CA GLY A 54 -3.94 5.92 3.67
C GLY A 54 -4.41 4.95 2.59
N PHE A 55 -4.00 5.16 1.34
CA PHE A 55 -4.42 4.35 0.20
C PHE A 55 -3.53 3.14 -0.03
N PHE A 56 -4.14 2.06 -0.49
CA PHE A 56 -3.44 0.85 -0.91
C PHE A 56 -3.59 0.65 -2.41
N ALA A 57 -2.54 0.20 -3.06
CA ALA A 57 -2.58 -0.25 -4.46
C ALA A 57 -2.55 -1.77 -4.49
N LEU A 58 -3.39 -2.38 -5.31
CA LEU A 58 -3.42 -3.82 -5.52
C LEU A 58 -2.71 -4.14 -6.82
N ILE A 59 -1.65 -4.94 -6.74
CA ILE A 59 -0.80 -5.28 -7.88
C ILE A 59 -0.92 -6.78 -8.14
N ASP A 60 -1.16 -7.16 -9.39
CA ASP A 60 -1.23 -8.57 -9.75
C ASP A 60 0.15 -9.18 -9.99
N LYS A 61 0.18 -10.48 -10.29
CA LYS A 61 1.43 -11.22 -10.51
C LYS A 61 2.21 -10.75 -11.74
N ASP A 62 1.55 -10.02 -12.64
CA ASP A 62 2.16 -9.49 -13.87
C ASP A 62 2.63 -8.04 -13.68
N GLY A 63 2.49 -7.47 -12.48
CA GLY A 63 2.92 -6.12 -12.17
C GLY A 63 1.91 -5.03 -12.53
N ASN A 64 0.68 -5.40 -12.84
CA ASN A 64 -0.36 -4.44 -13.21
C ASN A 64 -1.17 -3.99 -12.00
N ILE A 65 -1.52 -2.70 -11.96
CA ILE A 65 -2.46 -2.18 -10.96
C ILE A 65 -3.85 -2.72 -11.30
N ARG A 66 -4.46 -3.36 -10.32
CA ARG A 66 -5.82 -3.88 -10.45
C ARG A 66 -6.76 -3.05 -9.58
N CYS A 67 -7.94 -2.75 -10.10
CA CYS A 67 -8.87 -1.87 -9.40
C CYS A 67 -10.31 -2.12 -9.84
N ARG A 68 -11.23 -1.52 -9.07
CA ARG A 68 -12.65 -1.48 -9.42
C ARG A 68 -12.91 -0.28 -10.34
N LYS A 69 -14.10 -0.23 -10.91
CA LYS A 69 -14.57 0.91 -11.68
C LYS A 69 -15.75 1.55 -10.94
N ASP A 70 -15.90 2.87 -11.12
CA ASP A 70 -17.07 3.56 -10.62
C ASP A 70 -18.29 3.31 -11.52
N GLU A 71 -19.43 3.93 -11.19
CA GLU A 71 -20.66 3.77 -11.96
C GLU A 71 -20.57 4.30 -13.39
N PHE A 72 -19.57 5.14 -13.67
CA PHE A 72 -19.32 5.71 -15.00
C PHE A 72 -18.27 4.96 -15.80
N GLY A 73 -17.73 3.86 -15.24
CA GLY A 73 -16.70 3.08 -15.88
C GLY A 73 -15.27 3.60 -15.69
N ASN A 74 -15.07 4.62 -14.86
CA ASN A 74 -13.75 5.16 -14.56
C ASN A 74 -13.04 4.30 -13.50
N PRO A 75 -11.72 4.04 -13.64
CA PRO A 75 -11.01 3.22 -12.67
C PRO A 75 -10.88 3.93 -11.32
N ILE A 76 -11.14 3.18 -10.25
CA ILE A 76 -10.88 3.60 -8.87
C ILE A 76 -9.55 2.94 -8.47
N LEU A 77 -8.44 3.61 -8.75
CA LEU A 77 -7.10 3.02 -8.72
C LEU A 77 -6.66 2.48 -7.36
N TYR A 78 -7.20 3.04 -6.27
CA TYR A 78 -6.71 2.74 -4.93
C TYR A 78 -7.85 2.35 -4.00
N TYR A 79 -7.48 1.64 -2.93
CA TYR A 79 -8.39 1.27 -1.85
C TYR A 79 -8.10 2.13 -0.63
N ASP A 80 -9.11 2.74 -0.05
CA ASP A 80 -8.94 3.58 1.13
C ASP A 80 -8.78 2.72 2.39
N GLY A 81 -7.57 2.63 2.89
CA GLY A 81 -7.24 1.85 4.08
C GLY A 81 -7.72 2.47 5.39
N LEU A 82 -8.25 3.70 5.36
CA LEU A 82 -8.80 4.38 6.53
C LEU A 82 -10.30 4.22 6.64
N GLU A 83 -10.94 3.64 5.61
CA GLU A 83 -12.39 3.40 5.57
C GLU A 83 -12.68 1.91 5.54
N LYS A 84 -13.71 1.50 6.30
CA LYS A 84 -14.10 0.09 6.34
C LYS A 84 -14.48 -0.44 4.97
N SER A 85 -15.18 0.37 4.16
CA SER A 85 -15.58 -0.01 2.81
C SER A 85 -14.38 -0.32 1.91
N GLY A 86 -13.32 0.48 2.03
CA GLY A 86 -12.09 0.26 1.27
C GLY A 86 -11.35 -1.00 1.71
N ILE A 87 -11.30 -1.25 3.02
CA ILE A 87 -10.68 -2.45 3.57
C ILE A 87 -11.44 -3.70 3.13
N ASP A 88 -12.76 -3.70 3.23
CA ASP A 88 -13.59 -4.82 2.80
C ASP A 88 -13.45 -5.07 1.29
N ALA A 89 -13.40 -4.00 0.50
CA ALA A 89 -13.25 -4.10 -0.95
C ALA A 89 -11.92 -4.76 -1.35
N ILE A 90 -10.80 -4.35 -0.76
CA ILE A 90 -9.50 -4.93 -1.09
C ILE A 90 -9.42 -6.40 -0.67
N LYS A 91 -10.02 -6.76 0.46
CA LYS A 91 -10.07 -8.16 0.91
C LYS A 91 -10.81 -9.04 -0.09
N GLU A 92 -11.95 -8.58 -0.60
CA GLU A 92 -12.71 -9.31 -1.61
C GLU A 92 -11.93 -9.45 -2.91
N ASP A 93 -11.32 -8.36 -3.36
CA ASP A 93 -10.63 -8.32 -4.64
C ASP A 93 -9.33 -9.13 -4.64
N ILE A 94 -8.63 -9.19 -3.50
CA ILE A 94 -7.46 -10.07 -3.33
C ILE A 94 -7.87 -11.53 -3.55
N LYS A 95 -9.00 -11.96 -3.02
CA LYS A 95 -9.48 -13.34 -3.20
C LYS A 95 -9.73 -13.65 -4.68
N ILE A 96 -10.29 -12.70 -5.41
CA ILE A 96 -10.53 -12.84 -6.86
C ILE A 96 -9.19 -12.99 -7.59
N LEU A 97 -8.20 -12.15 -7.28
CA LEU A 97 -6.89 -12.22 -7.93
C LEU A 97 -6.18 -13.54 -7.66
N LEU A 98 -6.30 -14.08 -6.44
CA LEU A 98 -5.65 -15.35 -6.10
C LEU A 98 -6.23 -16.53 -6.87
N GLU A 99 -7.45 -16.40 -7.40
CA GLU A 99 -8.12 -17.44 -8.19
C GLU A 99 -7.83 -17.33 -9.69
N GLU A 100 -7.18 -16.26 -10.13
CA GLU A 100 -6.82 -16.07 -11.54
C GLU A 100 -5.67 -16.99 -12.01
#